data_394d88d6ecc8595f1b3d15de0ab96310
#
_entry.id   394d88d6ecc8595f1b3d15de0ab96310
#
_cell.length_a   1.000
_cell.length_b   1.000
_cell.length_c   1.000
_cell.angle_alpha   90.00
_cell.angle_beta   90.00
_cell.angle_gamma   90.00
#
_symmetry.space_group_name_H-M   'P 1'
#
loop_
_entity.id
_entity.type
_entity.pdbx_description
1 polymer ?
#
loop_
_entity_poly.entity_id
_entity_poly.type
_entity_poly.pdbx_seq_one_letter_code
_entity_poly.pdbx_strand_id
1 'polypeptide(L)'
;MTKAISITRAAALVLSLAALSGCSTLGSLGFGGTSATAEGATRQAARTRGTESVAVNRYLWAASLDVLSFLPVQSVDPFTGVIVMGNGTPPGGSRAYRATVYISDPALDARSLNVAIQTRNGPASVETQRAVEDAILSRARQLRIADGRL
;
A
#
# COMPACT_ATOMS: atom_id res chain seq x y z
N MET A 1 25.63 -13.38 47.44
CA MET A 1 24.65 -12.91 48.44
C MET A 1 23.26 -13.10 47.88
N THR A 2 22.69 -14.13 48.35
CA THR A 2 21.34 -14.64 48.27
C THR A 2 20.28 -13.63 48.69
N LYS A 3 19.16 -13.54 47.98
CA LYS A 3 17.84 -13.50 48.62
C LYS A 3 16.75 -13.88 47.64
N ALA A 4 16.29 -15.07 47.81
CA ALA A 4 14.99 -15.56 47.46
C ALA A 4 13.97 -15.08 48.51
N ILE A 5 12.80 -14.73 48.17
CA ILE A 5 11.54 -14.65 48.94
C ILE A 5 10.43 -14.65 47.92
N SER A 6 9.52 -15.46 47.90
CA SER A 6 8.71 -16.33 48.73
C SER A 6 7.30 -16.35 48.11
N ILE A 7 6.90 -17.51 47.91
CA ILE A 7 5.58 -18.04 47.58
C ILE A 7 4.58 -17.69 48.69
N THR A 8 3.40 -17.19 48.36
CA THR A 8 2.14 -17.41 49.11
C THR A 8 1.00 -17.25 48.12
N ARG A 9 0.39 -18.32 47.63
CA ARG A 9 -0.76 -19.04 48.20
C ARG A 9 -1.89 -18.11 48.63
N ALA A 10 -2.95 -18.06 47.80
CA ALA A 10 -4.32 -18.13 48.32
C ALA A 10 -5.25 -18.57 47.17
N ALA A 11 -5.76 -19.73 47.34
CA ALA A 11 -6.87 -20.30 46.61
C ALA A 11 -8.16 -19.57 47.03
N ALA A 12 -8.98 -19.23 46.08
CA ALA A 12 -10.41 -18.99 46.27
C ALA A 12 -11.16 -19.51 45.08
N LEU A 13 -11.65 -20.68 45.28
CA LEU A 13 -12.70 -21.37 44.55
C LEU A 13 -13.99 -20.59 44.78
N VAL A 14 -14.59 -20.04 43.74
CA VAL A 14 -16.02 -19.74 43.75
C VAL A 14 -16.61 -20.24 42.46
N LEU A 15 -17.23 -21.37 42.63
CA LEU A 15 -18.17 -22.04 41.78
C LEU A 15 -19.45 -21.17 41.73
N SER A 16 -19.85 -20.68 40.61
CA SER A 16 -21.25 -20.30 40.38
C SER A 16 -21.67 -20.69 39.00
N LEU A 17 -22.36 -21.80 39.02
CA LEU A 17 -23.25 -22.40 38.06
C LEU A 17 -24.48 -21.50 37.94
N ALA A 18 -24.76 -20.97 36.77
CA ALA A 18 -26.08 -20.52 36.38
C ALA A 18 -26.20 -20.63 34.87
N ALA A 19 -26.70 -21.72 34.49
CA ALA A 19 -27.66 -22.08 33.51
C ALA A 19 -28.69 -20.99 33.22
N LEU A 20 -29.09 -20.95 32.01
CA LEU A 20 -30.46 -20.89 31.43
C LEU A 20 -30.33 -20.32 30.02
N SER A 21 -30.34 -21.18 29.02
CA SER A 21 -31.59 -21.61 28.37
C SER A 21 -32.52 -20.45 28.00
N GLY A 22 -32.38 -20.05 26.75
CA GLY A 22 -33.30 -19.20 26.09
C GLY A 22 -33.44 -19.64 24.63
N CYS A 23 -33.89 -20.89 24.43
CA CYS A 23 -34.56 -21.29 23.18
C CYS A 23 -35.95 -20.68 23.22
N SER A 24 -36.18 -19.69 22.43
CA SER A 24 -37.53 -19.35 21.97
C SER A 24 -37.66 -19.75 20.52
N THR A 25 -38.01 -20.99 20.39
CA THR A 25 -38.65 -21.55 19.23
C THR A 25 -40.10 -21.14 19.21
N LEU A 26 -40.60 -21.08 18.04
CA LEU A 26 -41.97 -21.01 17.57
C LEU A 26 -42.65 -19.65 17.55
N GLY A 27 -42.92 -19.28 16.36
CA GLY A 27 -44.08 -18.51 16.05
C GLY A 27 -43.90 -17.51 14.94
N SER A 28 -43.83 -17.91 13.73
CA SER A 28 -44.61 -17.25 12.70
C SER A 28 -44.50 -18.00 11.38
N LEU A 29 -45.50 -18.75 11.09
CA LEU A 29 -45.89 -19.04 9.74
C LEU A 29 -46.34 -17.72 9.11
N GLY A 30 -45.43 -17.09 8.38
CA GLY A 30 -45.66 -15.90 7.59
C GLY A 30 -45.05 -16.12 6.22
N PHE A 31 -45.89 -16.60 5.32
CA PHE A 31 -45.64 -16.53 3.88
C PHE A 31 -45.39 -15.08 3.47
N GLY A 32 -44.22 -14.81 2.97
CA GLY A 32 -43.89 -13.47 2.47
C GLY A 32 -42.44 -13.40 2.12
N GLY A 33 -42.10 -13.75 0.88
CA GLY A 33 -40.73 -13.67 0.37
C GLY A 33 -40.21 -12.25 0.36
N THR A 34 -39.04 -12.07 0.92
CA THR A 34 -38.14 -11.00 0.51
C THR A 34 -36.74 -11.55 0.46
N SER A 35 -36.41 -12.09 -0.68
CA SER A 35 -35.04 -12.41 -1.10
C SER A 35 -34.24 -11.13 -1.38
N ALA A 36 -34.24 -10.19 -0.46
CA ALA A 36 -33.64 -8.84 -0.71
C ALA A 36 -32.32 -8.61 -0.01
N THR A 37 -31.78 -9.61 0.72
CA THR A 37 -30.58 -9.37 1.55
C THR A 37 -29.30 -9.92 0.97
N ALA A 38 -29.35 -10.80 -0.03
CA ALA A 38 -28.13 -11.37 -0.63
C ALA A 38 -27.58 -10.55 -1.81
N GLU A 39 -28.44 -9.83 -2.54
CA GLU A 39 -27.99 -9.00 -3.67
C GLU A 39 -27.36 -7.68 -3.25
N GLY A 40 -27.74 -7.13 -2.10
CA GLY A 40 -27.12 -5.90 -1.56
C GLY A 40 -25.67 -6.12 -1.12
N ALA A 41 -25.41 -7.25 -0.47
CA ALA A 41 -24.07 -7.58 0.00
C ALA A 41 -23.11 -7.90 -1.15
N THR A 42 -23.57 -8.57 -2.20
CA THR A 42 -22.77 -8.87 -3.40
C THR A 42 -22.49 -7.62 -4.24
N ARG A 43 -23.44 -6.70 -4.35
CA ARG A 43 -23.22 -5.43 -5.05
C ARG A 43 -22.28 -4.49 -4.29
N GLN A 44 -22.32 -4.51 -2.96
CA GLN A 44 -21.41 -3.72 -2.13
C GLN A 44 -19.99 -4.30 -2.14
N ALA A 45 -19.85 -5.62 -2.09
CA ALA A 45 -18.58 -6.31 -2.26
C ALA A 45 -17.99 -6.14 -3.68
N ALA A 46 -18.84 -6.12 -4.70
CA ALA A 46 -18.44 -5.84 -6.08
C ALA A 46 -18.04 -4.37 -6.27
N ARG A 47 -18.73 -3.43 -5.62
CA ARG A 47 -18.34 -2.01 -5.63
C ARG A 47 -17.03 -1.78 -4.88
N THR A 48 -16.78 -2.47 -3.78
CA THR A 48 -15.52 -2.36 -3.03
C THR A 48 -14.35 -2.97 -3.82
N ARG A 49 -14.58 -4.03 -4.61
CA ARG A 49 -13.55 -4.58 -5.52
C ARG A 49 -13.32 -3.74 -6.78
N GLY A 50 -14.31 -2.96 -7.22
CA GLY A 50 -14.18 -2.06 -8.37
C GLY A 50 -13.67 -0.67 -8.01
N THR A 51 -13.60 -0.33 -6.72
CA THR A 51 -13.01 0.90 -6.18
C THR A 51 -11.67 0.65 -5.46
N GLU A 52 -11.04 -0.49 -5.64
CA GLU A 52 -9.58 -0.59 -5.58
C GLU A 52 -9.03 0.16 -6.81
N SER A 53 -9.47 1.41 -6.92
CA SER A 53 -8.96 2.38 -7.85
C SER A 53 -7.49 2.56 -7.53
N VAL A 54 -6.70 2.35 -8.53
CA VAL A 54 -5.33 2.81 -8.70
C VAL A 54 -4.85 3.57 -7.46
N ALA A 55 -4.34 2.81 -6.49
CA ALA A 55 -3.85 3.36 -5.22
C ALA A 55 -2.48 4.03 -5.40
N VAL A 56 -2.24 4.63 -6.57
CA VAL A 56 -0.98 5.24 -6.96
C VAL A 56 -1.06 6.74 -6.79
N ASN A 57 -0.09 7.31 -6.10
CA ASN A 57 0.02 8.75 -5.98
C ASN A 57 0.34 9.40 -7.33
N ARG A 58 -0.58 10.24 -7.85
CA ARG A 58 -0.44 10.89 -9.16
C ARG A 58 0.80 11.79 -9.27
N TYR A 59 1.23 12.41 -8.17
CA TYR A 59 2.41 13.28 -8.16
C TYR A 59 3.71 12.47 -8.20
N LEU A 60 3.77 11.36 -7.45
CA LEU A 60 4.90 10.44 -7.52
C LEU A 60 5.01 9.82 -8.91
N TRP A 61 3.88 9.46 -9.52
CA TRP A 61 3.83 8.94 -10.88
C TRP A 61 4.39 9.94 -11.90
N ALA A 62 3.83 11.15 -11.92
CA ALA A 62 4.28 12.20 -12.84
C ALA A 62 5.74 12.60 -12.61
N ALA A 63 6.15 12.71 -11.33
CA ALA A 63 7.52 13.04 -10.97
C ALA A 63 8.52 11.96 -11.40
N SER A 64 8.15 10.68 -11.30
CA SER A 64 9.00 9.57 -11.74
C SER A 64 9.27 9.62 -13.24
N LEU A 65 8.23 9.87 -14.04
CA LEU A 65 8.36 10.02 -15.49
C LEU A 65 9.17 11.26 -15.87
N ASP A 66 9.04 12.34 -15.12
CA ASP A 66 9.75 13.60 -15.38
C ASP A 66 11.25 13.49 -15.02
N VAL A 67 11.57 13.03 -13.82
CA VAL A 67 12.96 12.89 -13.35
C VAL A 67 13.74 11.85 -14.17
N LEU A 68 13.08 10.77 -14.57
CA LEU A 68 13.69 9.67 -15.35
C LEU A 68 13.43 9.80 -16.85
N SER A 69 13.08 10.98 -17.34
CA SER A 69 12.72 11.22 -18.76
C SER A 69 13.83 10.90 -19.77
N PHE A 70 15.09 10.82 -19.31
CA PHE A 70 16.22 10.37 -20.13
C PHE A 70 16.24 8.86 -20.39
N LEU A 71 15.39 8.07 -19.70
CA LEU A 71 15.19 6.66 -19.92
C LEU A 71 13.96 6.42 -20.78
N PRO A 72 14.03 5.58 -21.83
CA PRO A 72 12.84 5.22 -22.59
C PRO A 72 11.89 4.38 -21.74
N VAL A 73 10.62 4.74 -21.76
CA VAL A 73 9.57 3.97 -21.09
C VAL A 73 9.35 2.65 -21.83
N GLN A 74 9.46 1.52 -21.15
CA GLN A 74 9.21 0.19 -21.70
C GLN A 74 7.80 -0.32 -21.37
N SER A 75 7.38 -0.17 -20.14
CA SER A 75 6.05 -0.58 -19.69
C SER A 75 5.60 0.28 -18.53
N VAL A 76 4.31 0.56 -18.49
CA VAL A 76 3.66 1.26 -17.38
C VAL A 76 2.39 0.53 -17.00
N ASP A 77 2.20 0.30 -15.73
CA ASP A 77 0.98 -0.28 -15.19
C ASP A 77 0.47 0.57 -14.02
N PRO A 78 -0.49 1.45 -14.28
CA PRO A 78 -1.05 2.31 -13.23
C PRO A 78 -1.82 1.55 -12.15
N PHE A 79 -2.29 0.33 -12.44
CA PHE A 79 -3.06 -0.47 -11.48
C PHE A 79 -2.16 -1.09 -10.40
N THR A 80 -0.98 -1.57 -10.80
CA THR A 80 0.01 -2.12 -9.88
C THR A 80 1.00 -1.07 -9.38
N GLY A 81 1.00 0.13 -9.95
CA GLY A 81 1.94 1.19 -9.60
C GLY A 81 3.35 1.01 -10.12
N VAL A 82 3.53 0.20 -11.16
CA VAL A 82 4.86 -0.14 -11.70
C VAL A 82 5.14 0.64 -12.98
N ILE A 83 6.34 1.24 -13.03
CA ILE A 83 6.90 1.86 -14.23
C ILE A 83 8.23 1.17 -14.53
N VAL A 84 8.36 0.55 -15.68
CA VAL A 84 9.59 -0.06 -16.16
C VAL A 84 10.21 0.81 -17.23
N MET A 85 11.45 1.21 -17.01
CA MET A 85 12.22 2.05 -17.92
C MET A 85 13.39 1.29 -18.51
N GLY A 86 13.67 1.52 -19.78
CA GLY A 86 14.75 0.91 -20.53
C GLY A 86 16.11 1.53 -20.21
N ASN A 87 17.09 1.11 -21.00
CA ASN A 87 18.46 1.62 -20.85
C ASN A 87 18.59 3.01 -21.44
N GLY A 88 19.14 3.92 -20.66
CA GLY A 88 19.47 5.29 -21.07
C GLY A 88 20.63 5.84 -20.29
N THR A 89 21.20 6.93 -20.79
CA THR A 89 22.32 7.62 -20.15
C THR A 89 21.85 8.99 -19.72
N PRO A 90 22.05 9.39 -18.44
CA PRO A 90 21.65 10.71 -17.98
C PRO A 90 22.46 11.82 -18.68
N PRO A 91 21.89 13.02 -18.83
CA PRO A 91 22.59 14.15 -19.41
C PRO A 91 23.91 14.44 -18.66
N GLY A 92 25.02 14.52 -19.43
CA GLY A 92 26.35 14.70 -18.84
C GLY A 92 26.98 13.47 -18.21
N GLY A 93 26.28 12.33 -18.17
CA GLY A 93 26.81 11.07 -17.69
C GLY A 93 27.36 10.20 -18.81
N SER A 94 28.24 9.25 -18.45
CA SER A 94 28.80 8.25 -19.41
C SER A 94 28.28 6.83 -19.17
N ARG A 95 27.54 6.62 -18.08
CA ARG A 95 27.05 5.31 -17.65
C ARG A 95 25.58 5.15 -18.00
N ALA A 96 25.26 4.00 -18.61
CA ALA A 96 23.88 3.66 -18.89
C ALA A 96 23.21 3.03 -17.66
N TYR A 97 21.97 3.42 -17.41
CA TYR A 97 21.12 2.93 -16.35
C TYR A 97 19.81 2.39 -16.89
N ARG A 98 19.19 1.51 -16.15
CA ARG A 98 17.80 1.08 -16.30
C ARG A 98 17.13 1.24 -14.94
N ALA A 99 15.88 1.63 -14.93
CA ALA A 99 15.13 1.83 -13.69
C ALA A 99 13.79 1.11 -13.71
N THR A 100 13.38 0.64 -12.53
CA THR A 100 12.03 0.20 -12.25
C THR A 100 11.55 0.98 -11.05
N VAL A 101 10.43 1.67 -11.19
CA VAL A 101 9.78 2.43 -10.12
C VAL A 101 8.54 1.68 -9.67
N TYR A 102 8.35 1.57 -8.37
CA TYR A 102 7.16 1.02 -7.78
C TYR A 102 6.56 2.01 -6.77
N ILE A 103 5.30 2.35 -6.98
CA ILE A 103 4.53 3.25 -6.13
C ILE A 103 3.41 2.44 -5.49
N SER A 104 3.51 2.22 -4.18
CA SER A 104 2.66 1.27 -3.45
C SER A 104 1.45 1.90 -2.75
N ASP A 105 1.36 3.23 -2.68
CA ASP A 105 0.38 3.92 -1.83
C ASP A 105 0.00 5.29 -2.43
N PRO A 106 -1.23 5.78 -2.25
CA PRO A 106 -1.63 7.12 -2.66
C PRO A 106 -0.99 8.24 -1.82
N ALA A 107 -0.36 7.94 -0.70
CA ALA A 107 0.33 8.94 0.10
C ALA A 107 1.59 9.48 -0.59
N LEU A 108 1.85 10.78 -0.44
CA LEU A 108 3.10 11.40 -0.89
C LEU A 108 4.17 11.23 0.21
N ASP A 109 4.66 10.03 0.38
CA ASP A 109 5.62 9.63 1.40
C ASP A 109 6.79 8.85 0.76
N ALA A 110 7.95 8.88 1.39
CA ALA A 110 9.11 8.12 0.94
C ALA A 110 8.87 6.61 0.97
N ARG A 111 8.03 6.12 1.89
CA ARG A 111 7.66 4.70 1.99
C ARG A 111 6.77 4.21 0.85
N SER A 112 6.10 5.14 0.18
CA SER A 112 5.24 4.85 -0.96
C SER A 112 6.00 4.70 -2.28
N LEU A 113 7.30 5.05 -2.29
CA LEU A 113 8.15 5.03 -3.46
C LEU A 113 9.31 4.05 -3.26
N ASN A 114 9.50 3.17 -4.22
CA ASN A 114 10.67 2.29 -4.31
C ASN A 114 11.25 2.37 -5.72
N VAL A 115 12.56 2.60 -5.82
CA VAL A 115 13.24 2.72 -7.11
C VAL A 115 14.39 1.73 -7.19
N ALA A 116 14.32 0.79 -8.10
CA ALA A 116 15.40 -0.13 -8.41
C ALA A 116 16.17 0.35 -9.64
N ILE A 117 17.45 0.68 -9.46
CA ILE A 117 18.31 1.15 -10.54
C ILE A 117 19.37 0.10 -10.83
N GLN A 118 19.54 -0.24 -12.09
CA GLN A 118 20.51 -1.21 -12.56
C GLN A 118 21.46 -0.57 -13.58
N THR A 119 22.72 -1.00 -13.52
CA THR A 119 23.76 -0.73 -14.51
C THR A 119 24.07 -2.01 -15.28
N ARG A 120 24.94 -1.93 -16.30
CA ARG A 120 25.43 -3.13 -17.00
C ARG A 120 26.15 -4.11 -16.07
N ASN A 121 26.72 -3.62 -14.96
CA ASN A 121 27.55 -4.41 -14.05
C ASN A 121 26.79 -4.86 -12.79
N GLY A 122 25.47 -4.64 -12.74
CA GLY A 122 24.65 -4.98 -11.58
C GLY A 122 23.89 -3.79 -11.01
N PRO A 123 23.34 -3.91 -9.79
CA PRO A 123 22.62 -2.83 -9.13
C PRO A 123 23.47 -1.57 -8.99
N ALA A 124 22.85 -0.43 -9.09
CA ALA A 124 23.51 0.85 -8.76
C ALA A 124 23.78 0.93 -7.25
N SER A 125 24.69 1.83 -6.86
CA SER A 125 24.95 2.04 -5.44
C SER A 125 23.70 2.55 -4.71
N VAL A 126 23.60 2.23 -3.43
CA VAL A 126 22.49 2.68 -2.58
C VAL A 126 22.40 4.21 -2.55
N GLU A 127 23.50 4.89 -2.62
CA GLU A 127 23.56 6.36 -2.68
C GLU A 127 22.90 6.89 -3.97
N THR A 128 23.20 6.27 -5.12
CA THR A 128 22.58 6.63 -6.40
C THR A 128 21.07 6.41 -6.35
N GLN A 129 20.65 5.29 -5.79
CA GLN A 129 19.23 4.96 -5.64
C GLN A 129 18.50 5.99 -4.76
N ARG A 130 19.04 6.31 -3.59
CA ARG A 130 18.49 7.33 -2.68
C ARG A 130 18.44 8.71 -3.32
N ALA A 131 19.50 9.11 -4.04
CA ALA A 131 19.52 10.40 -4.71
C ALA A 131 18.39 10.53 -5.74
N VAL A 132 18.07 9.46 -6.46
CA VAL A 132 16.96 9.44 -7.41
C VAL A 132 15.60 9.43 -6.69
N GLU A 133 15.44 8.66 -5.62
CA GLU A 133 14.24 8.68 -4.80
C GLU A 133 13.96 10.07 -4.22
N ASP A 134 14.98 10.74 -3.68
CA ASP A 134 14.88 12.10 -3.15
C ASP A 134 14.54 13.12 -4.24
N ALA A 135 15.10 12.98 -5.43
CA ALA A 135 14.78 13.82 -6.58
C ALA A 135 13.30 13.67 -7.00
N ILE A 136 12.80 12.43 -7.06
CA ILE A 136 11.39 12.14 -7.38
C ILE A 136 10.47 12.73 -6.32
N LEU A 137 10.75 12.50 -5.03
CA LEU A 137 9.96 13.05 -3.93
C LEU A 137 9.94 14.58 -3.93
N SER A 138 11.08 15.20 -4.19
CA SER A 138 11.20 16.67 -4.30
C SER A 138 10.33 17.19 -5.46
N ARG A 139 10.42 16.55 -6.62
CA ARG A 139 9.63 16.92 -7.79
C ARG A 139 8.14 16.73 -7.58
N ALA A 140 7.75 15.62 -6.94
CA ALA A 140 6.35 15.34 -6.61
C ALA A 140 5.75 16.41 -5.67
N ARG A 141 6.52 16.86 -4.68
CA ARG A 141 6.12 17.97 -3.80
C ARG A 141 5.94 19.27 -4.58
N GLN A 142 6.85 19.59 -5.50
CA GLN A 142 6.74 20.77 -6.36
C GLN A 142 5.47 20.73 -7.22
N LEU A 143 5.16 19.59 -7.84
CA LEU A 143 3.94 19.40 -8.63
C LEU A 143 2.69 19.60 -7.78
N ARG A 144 2.65 19.05 -6.57
CA ARG A 144 1.53 19.23 -5.66
C ARG A 144 1.33 20.69 -5.25
N ILE A 145 2.42 21.42 -4.99
CA ILE A 145 2.36 22.84 -4.64
C ILE A 145 1.86 23.66 -5.85
N ALA A 146 2.32 23.35 -7.04
CA ALA A 146 1.87 24.01 -8.27
C ALA A 146 0.36 23.81 -8.50
N ASP A 147 -0.13 22.59 -8.30
CA ASP A 147 -1.56 22.25 -8.41
C ASP A 147 -2.42 23.00 -7.36
N GLY A 148 -1.93 23.16 -6.15
CA GLY A 148 -2.65 23.85 -5.07
C GLY A 148 -2.70 25.38 -5.20
N ARG A 149 -2.09 25.94 -6.24
CA ARG A 149 -2.11 27.41 -6.53
C ARG A 149 -3.10 27.78 -7.64
N LEU A 150 -3.75 26.80 -8.25
CA LEU A 150 -4.80 26.95 -9.27
C LEU A 150 -6.16 27.02 -8.58
#